data_735164772abb7763dfb31d3bb26a1333
#
_entry.id   735164772abb7763dfb31d3bb26a1333
#
_cell.length_a   1.000
_cell.length_b   1.000
_cell.length_c   1.000
_cell.angle_alpha   90.00
_cell.angle_beta   90.00
_cell.angle_gamma   90.00
#
_symmetry.space_group_name_H-M   'P 1'
#
loop_
_entity.id
_entity.type
_entity.pdbx_description
1 polymer ?
#
loop_
_entity_poly.entity_id
_entity_poly.type
_entity_poly.pdbx_seq_one_letter_code
_entity_poly.pdbx_strand_id
1 'polypeptide(L)'
;FPNPFVLGLLLIATLTLLSKLSFADVLAVNVGNYASADGKVQVNCELVGAGPLRYPPKARRFRYTGQVIVGFSVAEDGSVSGAHIVDADPPGIFERSALSHIRTWKYNPPEHNGENVQVDDVFVRLVFQPDR
;
A
#
# COMPACT_ATOMS: atom_id res chain seq x y z
N PHE A 1 11.18 -45.33 19.90
CA PHE A 1 10.68 -44.66 20.49
C PHE A 1 10.00 -43.44 20.00
N PRO A 2 8.87 -43.08 20.36
CA PRO A 2 8.02 -42.07 19.85
C PRO A 2 8.45 -40.65 20.18
N ASN A 3 9.42 -40.56 20.95
CA ASN A 3 9.85 -39.25 21.38
C ASN A 3 10.22 -38.27 20.28
N PRO A 4 10.89 -38.71 19.27
CA PRO A 4 11.27 -37.74 18.21
C PRO A 4 10.07 -37.16 17.53
N PHE A 5 8.99 -37.89 17.51
CA PHE A 5 7.84 -37.42 16.84
C PHE A 5 7.19 -36.28 17.60
N VAL A 6 7.16 -36.41 18.89
CA VAL A 6 6.57 -35.41 19.73
C VAL A 6 7.29 -34.08 19.54
N LEU A 7 8.58 -34.18 19.47
CA LEU A 7 9.40 -32.97 19.29
C LEU A 7 9.11 -32.29 17.97
N GLY A 8 8.94 -33.11 16.96
CA GLY A 8 8.63 -32.54 15.65
C GLY A 8 7.32 -31.74 15.67
N LEU A 9 6.34 -32.26 16.36
CA LEU A 9 5.05 -31.59 16.44
C LEU A 9 5.17 -30.28 17.17
N LEU A 10 5.97 -30.24 18.21
CA LEU A 10 6.13 -29.00 18.96
C LEU A 10 6.77 -27.92 18.11
N LEU A 11 7.72 -28.30 17.31
CA LEU A 11 8.40 -27.35 16.45
C LEU A 11 7.43 -26.74 15.45
N ILE A 12 6.56 -27.55 14.92
CA ILE A 12 5.58 -27.07 13.97
C ILE A 12 4.67 -26.04 14.61
N ALA A 13 4.23 -26.32 15.82
CA ALA A 13 3.37 -25.40 16.53
C ALA A 13 4.05 -24.07 16.78
N THR A 14 5.32 -24.14 17.10
CA THR A 14 6.08 -22.92 17.34
C THR A 14 6.15 -22.05 16.10
N LEU A 15 6.39 -22.67 14.97
CA LEU A 15 6.46 -21.94 13.72
C LEU A 15 5.14 -21.25 13.40
N THR A 16 4.05 -21.94 13.67
CA THR A 16 2.73 -21.36 13.42
C THR A 16 2.52 -20.12 14.25
N LEU A 17 2.95 -20.15 15.49
CA LEU A 17 2.81 -18.99 16.34
C LEU A 17 3.64 -17.83 15.85
N LEU A 18 4.85 -18.08 15.44
CA LEU A 18 5.70 -17.04 14.95
C LEU A 18 5.10 -16.34 13.74
N SER A 19 4.50 -17.11 12.85
CA SER A 19 3.92 -16.51 11.68
C SER A 19 2.74 -15.61 12.02
N LYS A 20 2.09 -15.82 13.14
CA LYS A 20 1.00 -14.96 13.56
C LYS A 20 1.48 -13.69 14.22
N LEU A 21 2.65 -13.72 14.78
CA LEU A 21 3.13 -12.58 15.54
C LEU A 21 3.78 -11.52 14.68
N SER A 22 4.03 -11.83 13.47
CA SER A 22 4.95 -11.01 12.75
C SER A 22 4.34 -9.89 12.01
N PHE A 23 3.03 -9.53 12.18
CA PHE A 23 2.68 -8.54 11.36
C PHE A 23 1.55 -7.75 11.54
N ALA A 24 1.62 -6.58 10.96
CA ALA A 24 0.50 -5.75 10.66
C ALA A 24 -0.25 -6.39 9.50
N ASP A 25 -1.55 -6.29 9.49
CA ASP A 25 -2.32 -6.80 8.37
C ASP A 25 -2.02 -6.02 7.12
N VAL A 26 -1.95 -6.72 6.01
CA VAL A 26 -1.79 -6.09 4.72
C VAL A 26 -3.16 -5.57 4.28
N LEU A 27 -3.26 -4.28 4.04
CA LEU A 27 -4.49 -3.63 3.65
C LEU A 27 -4.76 -3.74 2.15
N ALA A 28 -3.72 -3.75 1.35
CA ALA A 28 -3.82 -3.85 -0.10
C ALA A 28 -2.47 -4.17 -0.67
N VAL A 29 -2.46 -4.67 -1.90
CA VAL A 29 -1.21 -4.92 -2.63
C VAL A 29 -1.27 -4.08 -3.90
N ASN A 30 -0.25 -3.26 -4.11
CA ASN A 30 -0.13 -2.46 -5.31
C ASN A 30 1.15 -2.84 -6.03
N VAL A 31 1.09 -2.86 -7.35
CA VAL A 31 2.21 -3.31 -8.16
C VAL A 31 2.85 -2.12 -8.85
N GLY A 32 4.16 -2.07 -8.81
CA GLY A 32 4.91 -1.06 -9.53
C GLY A 32 6.10 -1.66 -10.22
N ASN A 33 7.00 -0.82 -10.71
CA ASN A 33 8.16 -1.24 -11.45
C ASN A 33 9.45 -0.91 -10.73
N TYR A 34 10.33 -1.89 -10.68
CA TYR A 34 11.68 -1.69 -10.19
C TYR A 34 12.63 -1.71 -11.37
N ALA A 35 13.48 -0.70 -11.48
CA ALA A 35 14.48 -0.63 -12.55
C ALA A 35 15.69 -1.45 -12.15
N SER A 36 15.71 -2.70 -12.55
CA SER A 36 16.84 -3.58 -12.24
C SER A 36 17.91 -3.48 -13.33
N ALA A 37 19.04 -4.11 -13.08
CA ALA A 37 20.11 -4.13 -14.07
C ALA A 37 19.67 -4.81 -15.37
N ASP A 38 18.74 -5.74 -15.29
CA ASP A 38 18.27 -6.49 -16.44
C ASP A 38 16.98 -5.92 -17.06
N GLY A 39 16.56 -4.76 -16.63
CA GLY A 39 15.34 -4.12 -17.13
C GLY A 39 14.32 -3.94 -16.03
N LYS A 40 13.12 -3.51 -16.39
CA LYS A 40 12.05 -3.27 -15.41
C LYS A 40 11.42 -4.57 -14.97
N VAL A 41 11.23 -4.69 -13.67
CA VAL A 41 10.62 -5.87 -13.06
C VAL A 41 9.43 -5.41 -12.23
N GLN A 42 8.32 -6.13 -12.29
CA GLN A 42 7.17 -5.81 -11.46
C GLN A 42 7.41 -6.28 -10.04
N VAL A 43 7.11 -5.42 -9.08
CA VAL A 43 7.28 -5.73 -7.66
C VAL A 43 5.99 -5.39 -6.94
N ASN A 44 5.56 -6.29 -6.08
CA ASN A 44 4.38 -6.08 -5.25
C ASN A 44 4.76 -5.26 -4.03
N CYS A 45 3.95 -4.24 -3.75
CA CYS A 45 4.13 -3.42 -2.57
C CYS A 45 2.93 -3.62 -1.66
N GLU A 46 3.18 -3.98 -0.41
CA GLU A 46 2.12 -4.28 0.54
C GLU A 46 1.83 -3.09 1.42
N LEU A 47 0.62 -2.54 1.27
CA LEU A 47 0.18 -1.40 2.06
C LEU A 47 -0.19 -1.88 3.46
N VAL A 48 0.41 -1.30 4.47
CA VAL A 48 0.17 -1.70 5.86
C VAL A 48 -0.35 -0.58 6.74
N GLY A 49 -0.41 0.63 6.24
CA GLY A 49 -0.95 1.74 7.02
C GLY A 49 -1.45 2.86 6.13
N ALA A 50 -2.53 3.51 6.55
CA ALA A 50 -3.08 4.65 5.85
C ALA A 50 -3.79 5.53 6.87
N GLY A 51 -3.60 6.83 6.76
CA GLY A 51 -4.33 7.78 7.58
C GLY A 51 -5.74 7.98 7.07
N PRO A 52 -6.51 8.86 7.70
CA PRO A 52 -7.88 9.09 7.29
C PRO A 52 -7.95 9.81 5.94
N LEU A 53 -8.99 9.48 5.18
CA LEU A 53 -9.27 10.20 3.94
C LEU A 53 -10.24 11.32 4.29
N ARG A 54 -9.83 12.55 4.01
CA ARG A 54 -10.69 13.70 4.29
C ARG A 54 -11.53 14.05 3.08
N TYR A 55 -12.81 14.07 3.30
CA TYR A 55 -13.72 14.51 2.27
C TYR A 55 -13.73 16.04 2.28
N PRO A 56 -13.53 16.73 1.14
CA PRO A 56 -13.56 18.18 1.14
C PRO A 56 -14.91 18.69 1.65
N PRO A 57 -14.93 19.69 2.56
CA PRO A 57 -16.19 20.14 3.17
C PRO A 57 -17.24 20.57 2.16
N LYS A 58 -16.83 21.28 1.13
CA LYS A 58 -17.76 21.74 0.10
C LYS A 58 -18.35 20.57 -0.66
N ALA A 59 -17.51 19.59 -0.99
CA ALA A 59 -17.99 18.40 -1.69
C ALA A 59 -18.94 17.60 -0.83
N ARG A 60 -18.67 17.54 0.48
CA ARG A 60 -19.55 16.85 1.40
C ARG A 60 -20.92 17.55 1.50
N ARG A 61 -20.89 18.87 1.59
CA ARG A 61 -22.13 19.65 1.70
C ARG A 61 -23.05 19.44 0.50
N PHE A 62 -22.48 19.42 -0.69
CA PHE A 62 -23.27 19.26 -1.90
C PHE A 62 -23.33 17.82 -2.39
N ARG A 63 -22.77 16.89 -1.60
CA ARG A 63 -22.75 15.47 -1.91
C ARG A 63 -22.13 15.14 -3.28
N TYR A 64 -21.08 15.88 -3.61
CA TYR A 64 -20.35 15.58 -4.83
C TYR A 64 -19.61 14.27 -4.68
N THR A 65 -19.53 13.52 -5.76
CA THR A 65 -18.76 12.27 -5.80
C THR A 65 -17.68 12.42 -6.85
N GLY A 66 -16.71 11.57 -6.82
CA GLY A 66 -15.66 11.60 -7.82
C GLY A 66 -14.60 10.56 -7.59
N GLN A 67 -13.60 10.59 -8.46
CA GLN A 67 -12.46 9.70 -8.34
C GLN A 67 -11.19 10.41 -8.75
N VAL A 68 -10.09 9.99 -8.17
CA VAL A 68 -8.79 10.55 -8.49
C VAL A 68 -7.81 9.40 -8.66
N ILE A 69 -7.02 9.43 -9.71
CA ILE A 69 -5.95 8.47 -9.91
C ILE A 69 -4.65 9.18 -9.53
N VAL A 70 -3.93 8.60 -8.59
CA VAL A 70 -2.67 9.15 -8.08
C VAL A 70 -1.55 8.22 -8.46
N GLY A 71 -0.46 8.79 -8.95
CA GLY A 71 0.75 8.03 -9.24
C GLY A 71 1.82 8.39 -8.22
N PHE A 72 2.65 7.42 -7.85
CA PHE A 72 3.72 7.67 -6.88
C PHE A 72 4.75 6.54 -6.93
N SER A 73 5.80 6.74 -6.16
CA SER A 73 6.82 5.71 -5.96
C SER A 73 6.79 5.28 -4.50
N VAL A 74 7.18 4.04 -4.24
CA VAL A 74 7.37 3.54 -2.89
C VAL A 74 8.87 3.47 -2.65
N ALA A 75 9.34 4.21 -1.68
CA ALA A 75 10.77 4.25 -1.37
C ALA A 75 11.23 2.95 -0.70
N GLU A 76 12.52 2.78 -0.59
CA GLU A 76 13.10 1.56 -0.01
C GLU A 76 12.65 1.32 1.43
N ASP A 77 12.27 2.37 2.13
CA ASP A 77 11.78 2.24 3.51
C ASP A 77 10.25 2.07 3.59
N GLY A 78 9.58 2.01 2.47
CA GLY A 78 8.13 1.85 2.43
C GLY A 78 7.33 3.14 2.40
N SER A 79 7.97 4.31 2.44
CA SER A 79 7.25 5.57 2.39
C SER A 79 6.87 5.94 0.95
N VAL A 80 5.83 6.74 0.82
CA VAL A 80 5.39 7.23 -0.50
C VAL A 80 6.22 8.45 -0.88
N SER A 81 6.65 8.50 -2.13
CA SER A 81 7.36 9.66 -2.66
C SER A 81 6.86 10.01 -4.05
N GLY A 82 7.00 11.27 -4.42
CA GLY A 82 6.64 11.70 -5.77
C GLY A 82 5.16 11.60 -6.10
N ALA A 83 4.29 11.72 -5.11
CA ALA A 83 2.84 11.61 -5.35
C ALA A 83 2.37 12.73 -6.25
N HIS A 84 1.61 12.39 -7.28
CA HIS A 84 1.09 13.34 -8.24
C HIS A 84 -0.24 12.86 -8.80
N ILE A 85 -1.02 13.80 -9.30
CA ILE A 85 -2.32 13.49 -9.88
C ILE A 85 -2.13 13.03 -11.32
N VAL A 86 -2.68 11.87 -11.65
CA VAL A 86 -2.69 11.36 -13.02
C VAL A 86 -3.99 11.75 -13.71
N ASP A 87 -5.09 11.62 -12.98
CA ASP A 87 -6.41 11.97 -13.52
C ASP A 87 -7.35 12.30 -12.37
N ALA A 88 -8.32 13.15 -12.61
CA ALA A 88 -9.33 13.50 -11.62
C ALA A 88 -10.65 13.78 -12.31
N ASP A 89 -11.73 13.20 -11.79
CA ASP A 89 -13.06 13.35 -12.34
C ASP A 89 -14.07 13.47 -11.20
N PRO A 90 -14.66 14.65 -10.99
CA PRO A 90 -14.45 15.91 -11.73
C PRO A 90 -13.15 16.59 -11.30
N PRO A 91 -12.54 17.37 -12.18
CA PRO A 91 -11.32 18.08 -11.82
C PRO A 91 -11.60 19.24 -10.87
N GLY A 92 -10.60 19.57 -10.05
CA GLY A 92 -10.65 20.75 -9.19
C GLY A 92 -11.30 20.57 -7.84
N ILE A 93 -11.72 19.37 -7.48
CA ILE A 93 -12.44 19.16 -6.22
C ILE A 93 -11.67 18.27 -5.24
N PHE A 94 -11.25 17.11 -5.68
CA PHE A 94 -10.72 16.09 -4.77
C PHE A 94 -9.20 15.92 -4.76
N GLU A 95 -8.49 16.59 -5.63
CA GLU A 95 -7.05 16.36 -5.82
C GLU A 95 -6.24 16.58 -4.55
N ARG A 96 -6.50 17.67 -3.84
CA ARG A 96 -5.73 17.98 -2.64
C ARG A 96 -5.95 16.93 -1.55
N SER A 97 -7.21 16.53 -1.38
CA SER A 97 -7.56 15.48 -0.42
C SER A 97 -6.89 14.16 -0.79
N ALA A 98 -6.89 13.83 -2.07
CA ALA A 98 -6.29 12.60 -2.54
C ALA A 98 -4.79 12.58 -2.27
N LEU A 99 -4.09 13.66 -2.61
CA LEU A 99 -2.64 13.73 -2.37
C LEU A 99 -2.31 13.68 -0.90
N SER A 100 -3.06 14.40 -0.06
CA SER A 100 -2.83 14.38 1.37
C SER A 100 -2.99 12.99 1.94
N HIS A 101 -4.01 12.29 1.48
CA HIS A 101 -4.28 10.93 1.96
C HIS A 101 -3.16 9.97 1.54
N ILE A 102 -2.79 9.98 0.26
CA ILE A 102 -1.75 9.09 -0.25
C ILE A 102 -0.42 9.30 0.48
N ARG A 103 -0.11 10.53 0.85
CA ARG A 103 1.14 10.81 1.56
C ARG A 103 1.19 10.21 2.96
N THR A 104 0.05 9.79 3.50
CA THR A 104 0.03 9.11 4.80
C THR A 104 0.23 7.60 4.66
N TRP A 105 0.20 7.08 3.46
CA TRP A 105 0.30 5.64 3.25
C TRP A 105 1.67 5.12 3.61
N LYS A 106 1.68 3.93 4.20
CA LYS A 106 2.89 3.22 4.57
C LYS A 106 2.86 1.82 3.99
N TYR A 107 3.93 1.47 3.34
CA TYR A 107 4.09 0.14 2.78
C TYR A 107 5.17 -0.61 3.54
N ASN A 108 5.12 -1.92 3.49
CA ASN A 108 6.28 -2.70 3.88
C ASN A 108 7.40 -2.35 2.89
N PRO A 109 8.65 -2.26 3.34
CA PRO A 109 9.75 -1.98 2.40
C PRO A 109 9.72 -2.99 1.26
N PRO A 110 9.62 -2.53 0.02
CA PRO A 110 9.56 -3.45 -1.12
C PRO A 110 10.86 -4.22 -1.26
N GLU A 111 10.77 -5.48 -1.65
CA GLU A 111 11.94 -6.31 -1.82
C GLU A 111 12.02 -6.97 -3.18
N HIS A 112 13.22 -7.06 -3.68
CA HIS A 112 13.51 -7.82 -4.89
C HIS A 112 14.82 -8.55 -4.67
N ASN A 113 14.76 -9.88 -4.78
CA ASN A 113 15.94 -10.75 -4.54
C ASN A 113 16.58 -10.52 -3.17
N GLY A 114 15.75 -10.30 -2.16
CA GLY A 114 16.23 -10.14 -0.79
C GLY A 114 16.72 -8.75 -0.43
N GLU A 115 16.66 -7.81 -1.35
CA GLU A 115 17.10 -6.44 -1.07
C GLU A 115 15.94 -5.48 -1.15
N ASN A 116 15.95 -4.44 -0.30
CA ASN A 116 14.93 -3.41 -0.34
C ASN A 116 15.19 -2.53 -1.54
N VAL A 117 14.15 -2.27 -2.32
CA VAL A 117 14.26 -1.49 -3.55
C VAL A 117 13.19 -0.44 -3.62
N GLN A 118 13.44 0.62 -4.38
CA GLN A 118 12.42 1.61 -4.67
C GLN A 118 11.58 1.11 -5.85
N VAL A 119 10.27 1.25 -5.72
CA VAL A 119 9.35 0.82 -6.77
C VAL A 119 8.64 2.03 -7.33
N ASP A 120 8.70 2.19 -8.64
CA ASP A 120 8.09 3.33 -9.33
C ASP A 120 6.79 2.93 -10.02
N ASP A 121 6.11 3.93 -10.56
CA ASP A 121 4.92 3.71 -11.39
C ASP A 121 3.81 2.95 -10.65
N VAL A 122 3.58 3.31 -9.40
CA VAL A 122 2.45 2.75 -8.65
C VAL A 122 1.28 3.70 -8.86
N PHE A 123 0.14 3.16 -9.28
CA PHE A 123 -1.06 3.96 -9.54
C PHE A 123 -2.21 3.43 -8.72
N VAL A 124 -2.94 4.32 -8.07
CA VAL A 124 -4.11 3.92 -7.29
C VAL A 124 -5.28 4.84 -7.63
N ARG A 125 -6.47 4.28 -7.53
CA ARG A 125 -7.70 5.03 -7.73
C ARG A 125 -8.36 5.24 -6.38
N LEU A 126 -8.62 6.49 -6.03
CA LEU A 126 -9.37 6.83 -4.83
C LEU A 126 -10.76 7.27 -5.23
N VAL A 127 -11.76 6.64 -4.64
CA VAL A 127 -13.15 6.94 -4.94
C VAL A 127 -13.74 7.72 -3.76
N PHE A 128 -14.33 8.86 -4.07
CA PHE A 128 -14.93 9.71 -3.06
C PHE A 128 -16.45 9.60 -3.15
N GLN A 129 -17.04 9.04 -2.11
CA GLN A 129 -18.50 8.91 -2.02
C GLN A 129 -18.94 9.36 -0.65
N PRO A 130 -19.99 10.20 -0.56
CA PRO A 130 -20.45 10.65 0.75
C PRO A 130 -21.03 9.48 1.53
N ASP A 131 -20.92 9.57 2.85
CA ASP A 131 -21.51 8.59 3.72
C ASP A 131 -23.02 8.69 3.65
N ARG A 132 -23.70 7.61 3.92
CA ARG A 132 -25.17 7.58 3.88
C ARG A 132 -25.79 8.02 5.18
#